data_ebe2880a1fcf7c00ffd0e6a90cd9fa3e
#
_entry.id   ebe2880a1fcf7c00ffd0e6a90cd9fa3e
#
_cell.length_a   1.000
_cell.length_b   1.000
_cell.length_c   1.000
_cell.angle_alpha   90.00
_cell.angle_beta   90.00
_cell.angle_gamma   90.00
#
_symmetry.space_group_name_H-M   'P 1'
#
loop_
_entity.id
_entity.type
_entity.pdbx_description
1 polymer ?
#
loop_
_entity_poly.entity_id
_entity_poly.type
_entity_poly.pdbx_seq_one_letter_code
_entity_poly.pdbx_strand_id
1 'polypeptide(L)' 'MFKVKNKDTGVISTVLDVYLDNIFATTFFLIWENDGWRWRNAENYVPPNYKVKEGK' A
#
# COMPACT_ATOMS: atom_id res chain seq x y z
N MET A 1 6.72 -11.20 -2.18
CA MET A 1 6.92 -9.74 -2.03
C MET A 1 6.57 -9.03 -3.31
N PHE A 2 5.99 -7.87 -3.19
CA PHE A 2 5.68 -7.04 -4.35
C PHE A 2 5.77 -5.58 -3.95
N LYS A 3 5.68 -4.69 -4.93
CA LYS A 3 5.81 -3.26 -4.68
C LYS A 3 4.50 -2.54 -4.89
N VAL A 4 4.32 -1.46 -4.14
CA VAL A 4 3.14 -0.61 -4.27
C VAL A 4 3.59 0.84 -4.19
N LYS A 5 2.72 1.73 -4.64
CA LYS A 5 2.98 3.17 -4.59
C LYS A 5 1.95 3.83 -3.68
N ASN A 6 2.42 4.67 -2.79
CA ASN A 6 1.54 5.45 -1.93
C ASN A 6 0.82 6.50 -2.77
N LYS A 7 -0.50 6.56 -2.66
CA LYS A 7 -1.30 7.49 -3.45
C LYS A 7 -0.94 8.94 -3.19
N ASP A 8 -0.64 9.26 -1.93
CA ASP A 8 -0.43 10.65 -1.54
C ASP A 8 0.98 11.13 -1.77
N THR A 9 1.95 10.27 -1.49
CA THR A 9 3.35 10.68 -1.53
C THR A 9 4.07 10.25 -2.79
N GLY A 10 3.54 9.24 -3.48
CA GLY A 10 4.21 8.67 -4.65
C GLY A 10 5.36 7.75 -4.30
N VAL A 11 5.60 7.50 -3.03
CA VAL A 11 6.73 6.66 -2.61
C VAL A 11 6.41 5.20 -2.91
N ILE A 12 7.39 4.51 -3.48
CA ILE A 12 7.30 3.08 -3.78
C ILE A 12 7.78 2.32 -2.56
N SER A 13 6.98 1.35 -2.13
CA SER A 13 7.30 0.55 -0.95
C SER A 13 7.20 -0.92 -1.26
N THR A 14 7.88 -1.73 -0.45
CA THR A 14 7.85 -3.18 -0.58
C THR A 14 6.82 -3.76 0.39
N VAL A 15 5.98 -4.65 -0.13
CA VAL A 15 4.98 -5.35 0.67
C VAL A 15 5.47 -6.77 0.92
N LEU A 16 5.55 -7.14 2.19
CA LEU A 16 5.98 -8.48 2.57
C LEU A 16 4.79 -9.43 2.65
N ASP A 17 3.67 -8.93 3.15
CA ASP A 17 2.54 -9.80 3.41
C ASP A 17 1.24 -9.01 3.29
N VAL A 18 0.15 -9.74 3.16
CA VAL A 18 -1.19 -9.15 3.01
C VAL A 18 -2.11 -9.79 4.03
N TYR A 19 -2.90 -8.98 4.69
CA TYR A 19 -3.88 -9.47 5.66
C TYR A 19 -5.25 -8.93 5.30
N LEU A 20 -6.22 -9.83 5.18
CA LEU A 20 -7.60 -9.44 4.92
C LEU A 20 -8.39 -9.56 6.21
N ASP A 21 -8.92 -8.44 6.68
CA ASP A 21 -9.76 -8.41 7.85
C ASP A 21 -11.19 -8.60 7.41
N ASN A 22 -11.76 -9.75 7.73
CA ASN A 22 -13.11 -10.09 7.29
C ASN A 22 -14.19 -9.30 8.04
N ILE A 23 -13.88 -8.87 9.24
CA ILE A 23 -14.86 -8.16 10.05
C ILE A 23 -15.16 -6.78 9.46
N PHE A 24 -14.10 -6.09 9.06
CA PHE A 24 -14.23 -4.75 8.49
C PHE A 24 -14.06 -4.75 6.98
N ALA A 25 -13.87 -5.92 6.37
CA ALA A 25 -13.68 -6.04 4.92
C ALA A 25 -12.54 -5.13 4.45
N THR A 26 -11.47 -5.10 5.22
CA THR A 26 -10.34 -4.20 4.96
C THR A 26 -9.08 -5.02 4.70
N THR A 27 -8.33 -4.63 3.69
CA THR A 27 -7.06 -5.27 3.37
C THR A 27 -5.91 -4.42 3.90
N PHE A 28 -4.95 -5.08 4.52
CA PHE A 28 -3.75 -4.43 5.03
C PHE A 28 -2.52 -4.99 4.36
N PHE A 29 -1.55 -4.13 4.11
CA PHE A 29 -0.23 -4.52 3.59
C PHE A 29 0.80 -4.36 4.68
N LEU A 30 1.67 -5.37 4.81
CA LEU A 30 2.82 -5.26 5.70
C LEU A 30 3.94 -4.62 4.89
N ILE A 31 4.26 -3.37 5.21
CA ILE A 31 5.15 -2.55 4.40
C ILE A 31 6.40 -2.20 5.17
N TRP A 32 7.53 -2.27 4.49
CA TRP A 32 8.80 -1.83 5.04
C TRP A 32 8.85 -0.30 5.04
N GLU A 33 9.03 0.25 6.22
CA GLU A 33 9.23 1.68 6.39
C GLU A 33 10.60 1.89 7.04
N ASN A 34 11.00 3.10 7.20
CA ASN A 34 12.38 3.46 7.55
C ASN A 34 13.06 2.51 8.52
N ASP A 35 12.37 2.08 9.54
CA ASP A 35 12.99 1.33 10.62
C ASP A 35 12.29 0.03 10.94
N GLY A 36 11.39 -0.42 10.09
CA GLY A 36 10.73 -1.68 10.35
C GLY A 36 9.49 -1.89 9.51
N TRP A 37 8.85 -3.03 9.76
CA TRP A 37 7.65 -3.42 9.04
C TRP A 37 6.43 -2.90 9.78
N ARG A 38 5.47 -2.34 9.02
CA ARG A 38 4.23 -1.84 9.60
C ARG A 38 3.05 -2.24 8.75
N TRP A 39 1.92 -2.51 9.40
CA TRP A 39 0.68 -2.79 8.69
C TRP A 39 0.04 -1.47 8.28
N ARG A 40 -0.29 -1.36 6.99
CA ARG A 40 -0.93 -0.16 6.46
C ARG A 40 -2.16 -0.55 5.67
N ASN A 41 -3.17 0.32 5.68
CA ASN A 41 -4.39 0.08 4.93
C ASN A 41 -4.10 0.10 3.43
N ALA A 42 -4.48 -0.97 2.74
CA ALA A 42 -4.19 -1.11 1.33
C ALA A 42 -4.87 -0.05 0.45
N GLU A 43 -5.92 0.59 0.96
CA GLU A 43 -6.60 1.64 0.21
C GLU A 43 -5.70 2.81 -0.13
N ASN A 44 -4.64 2.99 0.62
CA ASN A 44 -3.73 4.12 0.42
C ASN A 44 -2.67 3.84 -0.63
N TYR A 45 -2.74 2.70 -1.28
CA TYR A 45 -1.71 2.26 -2.21
C TYR A 45 -2.29 1.81 -3.53
N VAL A 46 -1.47 1.92 -4.56
CA VAL A 46 -1.81 1.51 -5.91
C VAL A 46 -0.61 0.78 -6.51
N PRO A 47 -0.77 0.10 -7.65
CA PRO A 47 0.38 -0.52 -8.31
C PRO A 47 1.47 0.51 -8.61
N PRO A 48 2.74 0.10 -8.60
CA PRO A 48 3.83 1.07 -8.74
C PRO A 48 3.79 1.86 -10.04
N ASN A 49 3.28 1.28 -11.09
CA ASN A 49 3.22 1.95 -12.39
C ASN A 49 1.86 2.61 -12.63
N TYR A 50 1.03 2.68 -11.61
CA TYR A 50 -0.26 3.30 -11.74
C TYR A 50 -0.12 4.82 -11.91
N LYS A 51 -0.87 5.38 -12.83
CA LYS A 51 -0.86 6.84 -13.02
C LYS A 51 -2.16 7.39 -12.49
N VAL A 52 -2.02 8.30 -11.54
CA VAL A 52 -3.18 8.96 -10.96
C VAL A 52 -3.72 9.95 -11.98
N LYS A 53 -5.01 9.89 -12.25
CA LYS A 53 -5.61 10.84 -13.15
C LYS A 53 -5.67 12.19 -12.49
N GLU A 54 -5.19 13.17 -13.20
CA GLU A 54 -5.30 14.51 -12.69
C GLU A 54 -6.70 14.95 -12.86
N GLY A 55 -7.20 15.50 -11.96
CA GLY A 55 -8.46 15.92 -11.93
C GLY A 55 -9.14 16.26 -13.12
N LYS A 56 -9.32 16.15 -13.59
CA LYS A 56 -9.95 16.67 -14.55
C LYS A 56 -10.85 16.11 -14.76
#